data_ea20b9a32326d12ee10871013f0e0aaf
#
_entry.id   ea20b9a32326d12ee10871013f0e0aaf
#
_cell.length_a   1.000
_cell.length_b   1.000
_cell.length_c   1.000
_cell.angle_alpha   90.00
_cell.angle_beta   90.00
_cell.angle_gamma   90.00
#
_symmetry.space_group_name_H-M   'P 1'
#
loop_
_entity.id
_entity.type
_entity.pdbx_description
1 polymer ?
#
loop_
_entity_poly.entity_id
_entity_poly.type
_entity_poly.pdbx_seq_one_letter_code
_entity_poly.pdbx_strand_id
1 'polypeptide(L)'
;MPMNTFDYKKVKDPQYFRDARMDAHSDHIYYRTKEEAEEKQSSYRVSLNGLWKFHYAKNYADVVAGFEKEDYCCVGWDDIKVPAHIQMEGYDVPQYANVQYPWEGHEDIHPGEIPEQFNPVASYVKYFTVPKQMQGKRLFVSFQGCLLYTSPSPRDCS
;
A
#
# COMPACT_ATOMS: atom_id res chain seq x y z
N MET A 1 -3.95 -18.90 -11.89
CA MET A 1 -3.16 -19.32 -10.71
C MET A 1 -4.07 -19.16 -9.52
N PRO A 2 -4.12 -20.10 -8.55
CA PRO A 2 -4.89 -19.86 -7.35
C PRO A 2 -4.33 -18.62 -6.66
N MET A 3 -5.18 -17.64 -6.34
CA MET A 3 -4.79 -16.50 -5.53
C MET A 3 -4.31 -17.01 -4.18
N ASN A 4 -3.07 -16.69 -3.84
CA ASN A 4 -2.49 -17.08 -2.56
C ASN A 4 -3.14 -16.19 -1.51
N THR A 5 -4.09 -16.72 -0.77
CA THR A 5 -4.73 -16.02 0.34
C THR A 5 -3.65 -15.66 1.36
N PHE A 6 -3.57 -14.39 1.71
CA PHE A 6 -2.62 -13.92 2.72
C PHE A 6 -2.92 -14.59 4.06
N ASP A 7 -1.92 -15.22 4.66
CA ASP A 7 -2.01 -15.78 6.01
C ASP A 7 -1.47 -14.75 7.01
N TYR A 8 -2.37 -14.17 7.81
CA TYR A 8 -2.01 -13.16 8.81
C TYR A 8 -0.99 -13.64 9.85
N LYS A 9 -0.91 -14.95 10.09
CA LYS A 9 0.11 -15.51 11.00
C LYS A 9 1.54 -15.22 10.56
N LYS A 10 1.76 -14.99 9.26
CA LYS A 10 3.07 -14.62 8.71
C LYS A 10 3.58 -13.29 9.25
N VAL A 11 2.69 -12.39 9.70
CA VAL A 11 3.08 -11.11 10.31
C VAL A 11 3.90 -11.31 11.59
N LYS A 12 3.72 -12.45 12.29
CA LYS A 12 4.48 -12.80 13.50
C LYS A 12 5.90 -13.33 13.19
N ASP A 13 6.19 -13.67 11.95
CA ASP A 13 7.49 -14.23 11.54
C ASP A 13 8.41 -13.11 11.05
N PRO A 14 9.46 -12.75 11.80
CA PRO A 14 10.39 -11.69 11.41
C PRO A 14 11.23 -12.05 10.17
N GLN A 15 11.24 -13.31 9.74
CA GLN A 15 11.92 -13.73 8.51
C GLN A 15 11.02 -13.55 7.29
N TYR A 16 9.71 -13.43 7.48
CA TYR A 16 8.74 -13.19 6.41
C TYR A 16 8.49 -11.69 6.24
N PHE A 17 9.41 -11.00 5.61
CA PHE A 17 9.35 -9.54 5.44
C PHE A 17 9.01 -9.09 4.01
N ARG A 18 8.86 -10.03 3.06
CA ARG A 18 8.48 -9.72 1.68
C ARG A 18 7.73 -10.87 1.03
N ASP A 19 6.77 -10.55 0.18
CA ASP A 19 6.06 -11.48 -0.69
C ASP A 19 5.73 -10.78 -2.01
N ALA A 20 5.87 -11.49 -3.14
CA ALA A 20 5.57 -11.02 -4.49
C ALA A 20 6.14 -9.63 -4.85
N ARG A 21 7.19 -9.18 -4.16
CA ARG A 21 7.84 -7.90 -4.33
C ARG A 21 9.19 -8.06 -5.04
N MET A 22 9.51 -7.13 -5.92
CA MET A 22 10.85 -7.06 -6.53
C MET A 22 11.92 -6.80 -5.46
N ASP A 23 13.14 -7.24 -5.73
CA ASP A 23 14.29 -6.84 -4.94
C ASP A 23 14.48 -5.32 -4.99
N ALA A 24 15.14 -4.77 -3.98
CA ALA A 24 15.45 -3.35 -3.95
C ALA A 24 16.22 -2.94 -5.20
N HIS A 25 15.78 -1.90 -5.87
CA HIS A 25 16.34 -1.41 -7.11
C HIS A 25 16.13 0.10 -7.23
N SER A 26 16.92 0.73 -8.07
CA SER A 26 16.70 2.13 -8.43
C SER A 26 15.45 2.28 -9.28
N ASP A 27 14.68 3.31 -9.01
CA ASP A 27 13.50 3.64 -9.83
C ASP A 27 13.97 4.28 -11.14
N HIS A 28 13.46 3.77 -12.24
CA HIS A 28 13.74 4.28 -13.58
C HIS A 28 12.45 4.48 -14.35
N ILE A 29 12.42 5.53 -15.15
CA ILE A 29 11.32 5.78 -16.08
C ILE A 29 11.81 5.38 -17.48
N TYR A 30 11.11 4.43 -18.08
CA TYR A 30 11.33 4.03 -19.46
C TYR A 30 10.45 4.83 -20.38
N TYR A 31 11.02 5.37 -21.45
CA TYR A 31 10.30 6.10 -22.47
C TYR A 31 10.31 5.31 -23.78
N ARG A 32 9.23 5.39 -24.52
CA ARG A 32 9.10 4.70 -25.80
C ARG A 32 9.83 5.47 -26.90
N THR A 33 9.81 6.80 -26.84
CA THR A 33 10.41 7.69 -27.83
C THR A 33 11.22 8.80 -27.17
N LYS A 34 12.01 9.51 -27.95
CA LYS A 34 12.81 10.63 -27.50
C LYS A 34 11.92 11.80 -27.08
N GLU A 35 10.82 12.01 -27.78
CA GLU A 35 9.85 13.05 -27.49
C GLU A 35 9.20 12.84 -26.12
N GLU A 36 8.80 11.60 -25.81
CA GLU A 36 8.30 11.24 -24.46
C GLU A 36 9.32 11.57 -23.37
N ALA A 37 10.61 11.36 -23.64
CA ALA A 37 11.67 11.64 -22.68
C ALA A 37 11.86 13.16 -22.49
N GLU A 38 11.78 13.94 -23.56
CA GLU A 38 11.86 15.40 -23.53
C GLU A 38 10.66 16.02 -22.78
N GLU A 39 9.46 15.49 -23.01
CA GLU A 39 8.22 15.89 -22.33
C GLU A 39 8.10 15.31 -20.92
N LYS A 40 8.96 14.37 -20.52
CA LYS A 40 8.90 13.63 -19.26
C LYS A 40 7.57 12.88 -19.04
N GLN A 41 6.93 12.49 -20.14
CA GLN A 41 5.67 11.75 -20.13
C GLN A 41 5.87 10.38 -20.80
N SER A 42 5.76 9.32 -20.03
CA SER A 42 5.97 7.97 -20.53
C SER A 42 4.65 7.26 -20.82
N SER A 43 4.49 6.71 -22.01
CA SER A 43 3.37 5.83 -22.36
C SER A 43 3.40 4.47 -21.65
N TYR A 44 4.50 4.14 -20.98
CA TYR A 44 4.66 2.93 -20.16
C TYR A 44 4.38 3.15 -18.68
N ARG A 45 3.94 4.34 -18.29
CA ARG A 45 3.58 4.68 -16.91
C ARG A 45 2.14 5.17 -16.85
N VAL A 46 1.36 4.58 -15.95
CA VAL A 46 -0.01 5.00 -15.67
C VAL A 46 -0.10 5.37 -14.21
N SER A 47 -0.59 6.57 -13.93
CA SER A 47 -0.87 6.98 -12.56
C SER A 47 -2.17 6.34 -12.09
N LEU A 48 -2.14 5.71 -10.94
CA LEU A 48 -3.31 5.20 -10.24
C LEU A 48 -3.82 6.17 -9.17
N ASN A 49 -3.23 7.38 -9.07
CA ASN A 49 -3.69 8.42 -8.18
C ASN A 49 -5.16 8.78 -8.43
N GLY A 50 -5.83 9.34 -7.44
CA GLY A 50 -7.22 9.76 -7.51
C GLY A 50 -8.09 9.01 -6.50
N LEU A 51 -9.37 8.82 -6.79
CA LEU A 51 -10.30 8.17 -5.88
C LEU A 51 -10.15 6.64 -5.92
N TRP A 52 -10.10 6.03 -4.74
CA TRP A 52 -10.07 4.59 -4.53
C TRP A 52 -11.22 4.22 -3.60
N LYS A 53 -11.76 3.02 -3.73
CA LYS A 53 -12.64 2.46 -2.71
C LYS A 53 -11.83 2.11 -1.48
N PHE A 54 -12.41 2.40 -0.31
CA PHE A 54 -11.72 2.34 0.96
C PHE A 54 -12.59 1.74 2.06
N HIS A 55 -11.98 0.88 2.87
CA HIS A 55 -12.59 0.35 4.07
C HIS A 55 -11.58 0.35 5.22
N TYR A 56 -11.96 0.98 6.32
CA TYR A 56 -11.13 1.04 7.52
C TYR A 56 -11.63 0.02 8.54
N ALA A 57 -10.71 -0.76 9.10
CA ALA A 57 -10.95 -1.69 10.19
C ALA A 57 -10.02 -1.37 11.36
N LYS A 58 -10.53 -1.45 12.61
CA LYS A 58 -9.72 -1.18 13.81
C LYS A 58 -8.69 -2.27 14.09
N ASN A 59 -8.92 -3.46 13.58
CA ASN A 59 -8.03 -4.61 13.69
C ASN A 59 -8.24 -5.56 12.51
N TYR A 60 -7.40 -6.58 12.41
CA TYR A 60 -7.45 -7.55 11.31
C TYR A 60 -8.73 -8.41 11.33
N ALA A 61 -9.31 -8.70 12.49
CA ALA A 61 -10.52 -9.52 12.59
C ALA A 61 -11.75 -8.84 11.97
N ASP A 62 -11.75 -7.50 11.92
CA ASP A 62 -12.82 -6.67 11.36
C ASP A 62 -12.63 -6.40 9.85
N VAL A 63 -11.55 -6.92 9.24
CA VAL A 63 -11.30 -6.75 7.79
C VAL A 63 -12.32 -7.56 7.00
N VAL A 64 -12.85 -6.95 5.95
CA VAL A 64 -13.79 -7.62 5.05
C VAL A 64 -13.07 -8.73 4.29
N ALA A 65 -13.45 -9.97 4.53
CA ALA A 65 -12.84 -11.12 3.89
C ALA A 65 -13.23 -11.21 2.40
N GLY A 66 -12.27 -11.60 1.56
CA GLY A 66 -12.51 -11.88 0.15
C GLY A 66 -12.63 -10.63 -0.73
N PHE A 67 -12.29 -9.44 -0.23
CA PHE A 67 -12.35 -8.21 -1.02
C PHE A 67 -11.32 -8.18 -2.17
N GLU A 68 -10.32 -9.03 -2.10
CA GLU A 68 -9.28 -9.21 -3.14
C GLU A 68 -9.79 -9.96 -4.38
N LYS A 69 -11.01 -10.49 -4.35
CA LYS A 69 -11.58 -11.23 -5.48
C LYS A 69 -12.07 -10.28 -6.57
N GLU A 70 -11.94 -10.69 -7.84
CA GLU A 70 -12.34 -9.88 -8.99
C GLU A 70 -13.83 -9.56 -9.03
N ASP A 71 -14.67 -10.44 -8.49
CA ASP A 71 -16.13 -10.31 -8.43
C ASP A 71 -16.63 -9.61 -7.16
N TYR A 72 -15.73 -9.17 -6.28
CA TYR A 72 -16.12 -8.48 -5.07
C TYR A 72 -16.75 -7.13 -5.37
N CYS A 73 -17.91 -6.86 -4.75
CA CYS A 73 -18.63 -5.60 -4.92
C CYS A 73 -18.33 -4.65 -3.76
N CYS A 74 -17.70 -3.53 -4.08
CA CYS A 74 -17.37 -2.48 -3.09
C CYS A 74 -18.54 -1.51 -2.81
N VAL A 75 -19.79 -1.93 -3.01
CA VAL A 75 -20.96 -1.11 -2.64
C VAL A 75 -20.96 -0.90 -1.13
N GLY A 76 -21.10 0.37 -0.72
CA GLY A 76 -21.03 0.75 0.68
C GLY A 76 -19.63 1.03 1.23
N TRP A 77 -18.57 0.85 0.42
CA TRP A 77 -17.24 1.32 0.75
C TRP A 77 -17.13 2.82 0.51
N ASP A 78 -16.35 3.48 1.33
CA ASP A 78 -16.03 4.89 1.14
C ASP A 78 -15.17 5.14 -0.10
N ASP A 79 -15.09 6.39 -0.52
CA ASP A 79 -14.13 6.84 -1.53
C ASP A 79 -13.06 7.68 -0.83
N ILE A 80 -11.80 7.31 -0.98
CA ILE A 80 -10.66 8.04 -0.44
C ILE A 80 -9.75 8.54 -1.57
N LYS A 81 -9.22 9.74 -1.41
CA LYS A 81 -8.20 10.27 -2.32
C LYS A 81 -6.86 9.60 -2.06
N VAL A 82 -6.18 9.18 -3.12
CA VAL A 82 -4.82 8.62 -3.06
C VAL A 82 -3.91 9.46 -3.98
N PRO A 83 -2.76 9.95 -3.51
CA PRO A 83 -2.20 9.79 -2.15
C PRO A 83 -2.89 10.69 -1.11
N ALA A 84 -3.03 10.19 0.11
CA ALA A 84 -3.46 10.96 1.27
C ALA A 84 -3.04 10.25 2.56
N HIS A 85 -3.08 10.97 3.67
CA HIS A 85 -2.99 10.41 5.02
C HIS A 85 -4.39 10.08 5.50
N ILE A 86 -4.66 8.84 5.88
CA ILE A 86 -6.00 8.41 6.30
C ILE A 86 -6.53 9.22 7.49
N GLN A 87 -5.65 9.65 8.39
CA GLN A 87 -5.98 10.48 9.54
C GLN A 87 -6.49 11.87 9.13
N MET A 88 -6.03 12.38 7.99
CA MET A 88 -6.51 13.67 7.44
C MET A 88 -7.80 13.53 6.64
N GLU A 89 -8.14 12.31 6.26
CA GLU A 89 -9.40 11.98 5.56
C GLU A 89 -10.52 11.56 6.53
N GLY A 90 -10.28 11.67 7.86
CA GLY A 90 -11.27 11.41 8.88
C GLY A 90 -11.30 9.98 9.44
N TYR A 91 -10.30 9.17 9.09
CA TYR A 91 -10.13 7.81 9.63
C TYR A 91 -8.99 7.80 10.63
N ASP A 92 -9.16 7.04 11.74
CA ASP A 92 -8.16 6.97 12.79
C ASP A 92 -7.84 8.36 13.40
N VAL A 93 -6.81 8.41 14.23
CA VAL A 93 -6.31 9.63 14.85
C VAL A 93 -4.81 9.77 14.65
N PRO A 94 -4.27 11.00 14.54
CA PRO A 94 -2.84 11.21 14.51
C PRO A 94 -2.21 10.69 15.82
N GLN A 95 -1.22 9.82 15.68
CA GLN A 95 -0.50 9.26 16.82
C GLN A 95 0.86 9.94 16.96
N TYR A 96 1.16 10.38 18.18
CA TYR A 96 2.45 10.97 18.50
C TYR A 96 3.41 9.89 18.99
N ALA A 97 4.05 9.20 18.06
CA ALA A 97 4.82 7.99 18.30
C ALA A 97 6.34 8.22 18.41
N ASN A 98 6.79 9.40 18.85
CA ASN A 98 8.22 9.69 18.99
C ASN A 98 8.81 9.19 20.31
N VAL A 99 7.98 8.92 21.33
CA VAL A 99 8.37 8.44 22.65
C VAL A 99 7.74 7.11 23.03
N GLN A 100 6.78 6.63 22.26
CA GLN A 100 6.06 5.37 22.49
C GLN A 100 5.67 4.70 21.18
N TYR A 101 5.39 3.42 21.23
CA TYR A 101 4.85 2.70 20.07
C TYR A 101 3.37 3.01 19.87
N PRO A 102 2.86 2.93 18.61
CA PRO A 102 1.47 3.27 18.28
C PRO A 102 0.41 2.51 19.06
N TRP A 103 0.69 1.33 19.54
CA TRP A 103 -0.24 0.48 20.30
C TRP A 103 -0.09 0.58 21.83
N GLU A 104 0.94 1.29 22.35
CA GLU A 104 1.10 1.47 23.79
C GLU A 104 -0.10 2.20 24.41
N GLY A 105 -0.59 1.64 25.53
CA GLY A 105 -1.80 2.13 26.20
C GLY A 105 -3.12 1.58 25.63
N HIS A 106 -3.08 0.84 24.52
CA HIS A 106 -4.24 0.17 23.98
C HIS A 106 -4.29 -1.31 24.38
N GLU A 107 -3.14 -1.95 24.43
CA GLU A 107 -3.02 -3.39 24.63
C GLU A 107 -1.65 -3.71 25.25
N ASP A 108 -1.62 -4.68 26.18
CA ASP A 108 -0.35 -5.17 26.76
C ASP A 108 0.22 -6.25 25.84
N ILE A 109 1.37 -5.94 25.24
CA ILE A 109 1.98 -6.76 24.18
C ILE A 109 3.36 -7.18 24.61
N HIS A 110 3.64 -8.49 24.51
CA HIS A 110 4.95 -9.06 24.79
C HIS A 110 5.79 -9.22 23.52
N PRO A 111 7.12 -9.33 23.64
CA PRO A 111 7.99 -9.57 22.49
C PRO A 111 7.55 -10.79 21.66
N GLY A 112 7.38 -10.61 20.34
CA GLY A 112 6.90 -11.62 19.40
C GLY A 112 5.38 -11.69 19.24
N GLU A 113 4.64 -10.85 19.96
CA GLU A 113 3.20 -10.68 19.77
C GLU A 113 2.90 -9.48 18.86
N ILE A 114 1.72 -9.50 18.26
CA ILE A 114 1.16 -8.37 17.51
C ILE A 114 -0.15 -7.95 18.16
N PRO A 115 -0.50 -6.65 18.12
CA PRO A 115 -1.77 -6.17 18.65
C PRO A 115 -2.95 -6.85 17.96
N GLU A 116 -3.95 -7.28 18.73
CA GLU A 116 -5.15 -7.91 18.21
C GLU A 116 -6.38 -7.00 18.33
N GLN A 117 -6.43 -6.14 19.34
CA GLN A 117 -7.57 -5.26 19.60
C GLN A 117 -7.43 -3.93 18.83
N PHE A 118 -6.23 -3.37 18.81
CA PHE A 118 -5.95 -2.12 18.12
C PHE A 118 -4.74 -2.27 17.19
N ASN A 119 -5.00 -2.69 15.98
CA ASN A 119 -4.02 -2.77 14.89
C ASN A 119 -4.72 -2.42 13.58
N PRO A 120 -4.93 -1.12 13.32
CA PRO A 120 -5.75 -0.65 12.22
C PRO A 120 -5.30 -1.17 10.86
N VAL A 121 -6.28 -1.56 10.05
CA VAL A 121 -6.07 -2.04 8.68
C VAL A 121 -6.89 -1.20 7.72
N ALA A 122 -6.22 -0.68 6.71
CA ALA A 122 -6.82 0.08 5.63
C ALA A 122 -6.85 -0.77 4.36
N SER A 123 -8.04 -1.11 3.89
CA SER A 123 -8.25 -1.87 2.66
C SER A 123 -8.59 -0.92 1.51
N TYR A 124 -7.88 -1.06 0.39
CA TYR A 124 -8.03 -0.21 -0.78
C TYR A 124 -8.35 -1.04 -2.02
N VAL A 125 -9.31 -0.58 -2.82
CA VAL A 125 -9.63 -1.19 -4.11
C VAL A 125 -9.64 -0.11 -5.20
N LYS A 126 -8.94 -0.38 -6.31
CA LYS A 126 -8.92 0.47 -7.49
C LYS A 126 -9.19 -0.35 -8.74
N TYR A 127 -10.22 0.05 -9.48
CA TYR A 127 -10.47 -0.48 -10.81
C TYR A 127 -9.77 0.38 -11.85
N PHE A 128 -9.02 -0.25 -12.74
CA PHE A 128 -8.34 0.43 -13.84
C PHE A 128 -8.24 -0.47 -15.06
N THR A 129 -8.06 0.14 -16.22
CA THR A 129 -7.88 -0.59 -17.49
C THR A 129 -6.42 -0.47 -17.93
N VAL A 130 -5.81 -1.61 -18.25
CA VAL A 130 -4.45 -1.63 -18.80
C VAL A 130 -4.46 -1.07 -20.22
N PRO A 131 -3.71 0.00 -20.51
CA PRO A 131 -3.65 0.59 -21.84
C PRO A 131 -3.17 -0.41 -22.89
N LYS A 132 -3.66 -0.29 -24.13
CA LYS A 132 -3.35 -1.22 -25.23
C LYS A 132 -1.83 -1.41 -25.44
N GLN A 133 -1.05 -0.32 -25.36
CA GLN A 133 0.42 -0.34 -25.53
C GLN A 133 1.15 -1.11 -24.44
N MET A 134 0.51 -1.38 -23.30
CA MET A 134 1.07 -2.12 -22.18
C MET A 134 0.62 -3.59 -22.16
N GLN A 135 -0.35 -3.96 -22.95
CA GLN A 135 -0.86 -5.33 -23.02
C GLN A 135 0.22 -6.30 -23.51
N GLY A 136 0.25 -7.49 -22.94
CA GLY A 136 1.26 -8.51 -23.23
C GLY A 136 2.67 -8.24 -22.67
N LYS A 137 2.85 -7.15 -21.92
CA LYS A 137 4.11 -6.83 -21.23
C LYS A 137 4.06 -7.26 -19.77
N ARG A 138 5.22 -7.37 -19.12
CA ARG A 138 5.31 -7.50 -17.67
C ARG A 138 4.91 -6.15 -17.06
N LEU A 139 3.95 -6.18 -16.14
CA LEU A 139 3.45 -5.00 -15.46
C LEU A 139 3.90 -5.05 -13.99
N PHE A 140 4.22 -3.88 -13.45
CA PHE A 140 4.56 -3.69 -12.05
C PHE A 140 3.70 -2.59 -11.48
N VAL A 141 3.27 -2.75 -10.23
CA VAL A 141 2.65 -1.68 -9.47
C VAL A 141 3.71 -1.12 -8.54
N SER A 142 3.83 0.21 -8.50
CA SER A 142 4.78 0.90 -7.65
C SER A 142 4.02 1.81 -6.68
N PHE A 143 4.22 1.61 -5.39
CA PHE A 143 3.71 2.46 -4.34
C PHE A 143 4.84 3.37 -3.87
N GLN A 144 4.74 4.67 -4.19
CA GLN A 144 5.78 5.69 -3.97
C GLN A 144 5.55 6.48 -2.67
N GLY A 145 4.92 5.87 -1.67
CA GLY A 145 4.65 6.50 -0.39
C GLY A 145 5.24 5.70 0.76
N CYS A 146 6.00 6.36 1.63
CA CYS A 146 6.47 5.80 2.88
C CYS A 146 6.39 6.86 3.97
N LEU A 147 5.64 6.57 5.03
CA LEU A 147 5.49 7.48 6.17
C LEU A 147 6.53 7.25 7.26
N LEU A 148 7.10 6.05 7.34
CA LEU A 148 8.02 5.64 8.40
C LEU A 148 9.49 5.69 7.99
N TYR A 149 9.78 5.57 6.70
CA TYR A 149 11.15 5.59 6.19
C TYR A 149 11.22 6.56 5.02
N THR A 150 11.98 7.61 5.18
CA THR A 150 12.53 8.31 4.03
C THR A 150 13.54 7.37 3.38
N SER A 151 13.34 7.04 2.11
CA SER A 151 14.41 6.39 1.35
C SER A 151 15.63 7.30 1.42
N PRO A 152 16.82 6.79 1.83
CA PRO A 152 18.00 7.62 1.90
C PRO A 152 18.25 8.23 0.53
N SER A 153 18.14 9.55 0.45
CA SER A 153 18.53 10.33 -0.70
C SER A 153 20.05 10.52 -0.62
N PRO A 154 20.78 10.57 -1.74
CA PRO A 154 22.20 10.97 -1.72
C PRO A 154 22.45 12.34 -1.07
N ARG A 155 21.40 13.14 -0.88
CA ARG A 155 21.47 14.43 -0.17
C ARG A 155 21.40 14.29 1.36
N ASP A 156 20.90 13.15 1.85
CA ASP A 156 20.76 12.90 3.29
C ASP A 156 22.04 12.26 3.89
N CYS A 157 23.05 12.05 3.05
CA CYS A 157 24.35 11.51 3.44
C CYS A 157 25.42 12.58 3.70
N SER A 158 25.02 13.78 4.03
CA SER A 158 25.95 14.86 4.40
C SER A 158 26.10 15.00 5.90
#